data_0d13d1f9f63434c430f990bc300aef9d
#
_entry.id   0d13d1f9f63434c430f990bc300aef9d
#
_cell.length_a   1.000
_cell.length_b   1.000
_cell.length_c   1.000
_cell.angle_alpha   90.00
_cell.angle_beta   90.00
_cell.angle_gamma   90.00
#
_symmetry.space_group_name_H-M   'P 1'
#
loop_
_entity.id
_entity.type
_entity.pdbx_description
1 polymer ?
#
loop_
_entity_poly.entity_id
_entity_poly.type
_entity_poly.pdbx_seq_one_letter_code
_entity_poly.pdbx_strand_id
1 'polypeptide(L)'
;MPLWRTNKDGDFSSVVEDVKIFEFVAEIYDSLHQWVYTFESARDISMTMKNQLSILFSDGLKYRKIANKQEYSILNADIPLEAKRMVIEQPYAWEYKFLAYVLKYEFDKLQKNRWDFRYGIFDGCGIARDKKEFINELSDKISEIEKLVDILGIIINSVIQEAIGEPGTPSDLQMIIYSAKRLASIYERVVEWSLYFKSIHMDESCDRLLDLLYELPKTALGQIDDFVNELYTQVISIPEKDDGGKRKINLICKLDGFNADELGEELNYVASTI
;
A
#
# COMPACT_ATOMS: atom_id res chain seq x y z
N MET A 1 0.46 -18.47 42.77
CA MET A 1 -0.29 -17.27 42.30
C MET A 1 -1.75 -17.22 42.79
N PRO A 2 -2.62 -18.24 42.65
CA PRO A 2 -4.01 -18.14 43.13
C PRO A 2 -4.12 -17.80 44.62
N LEU A 3 -3.31 -18.46 45.48
CA LEU A 3 -3.34 -18.27 46.93
C LEU A 3 -2.92 -16.85 47.36
N TRP A 4 -1.96 -16.24 46.71
CA TRP A 4 -1.53 -14.86 47.03
C TRP A 4 -2.62 -13.84 46.59
N ARG A 5 -3.27 -14.04 45.43
CA ARG A 5 -4.34 -13.13 44.98
C ARG A 5 -5.56 -13.12 45.92
N THR A 6 -5.82 -14.23 46.56
CA THR A 6 -6.95 -14.39 47.50
C THR A 6 -6.61 -14.04 48.95
N ASN A 7 -5.32 -14.04 49.33
CA ASN A 7 -4.86 -13.77 50.69
C ASN A 7 -3.56 -12.92 50.68
N LYS A 8 -3.70 -11.64 50.32
CA LYS A 8 -2.57 -10.72 50.23
C LYS A 8 -1.82 -10.45 51.55
N ASP A 9 -2.51 -10.63 52.66
CA ASP A 9 -1.95 -10.43 54.05
C ASP A 9 -1.35 -11.72 54.63
N GLY A 10 -1.29 -12.79 53.85
CA GLY A 10 -0.70 -14.05 54.28
C GLY A 10 0.81 -14.00 54.42
N ASP A 11 1.34 -14.81 55.34
CA ASP A 11 2.81 -14.98 55.47
C ASP A 11 3.33 -15.91 54.36
N PHE A 12 4.09 -15.34 53.43
CA PHE A 12 4.72 -16.05 52.31
C PHE A 12 6.26 -16.11 52.46
N SER A 13 6.82 -15.77 53.61
CA SER A 13 8.25 -15.70 53.85
C SER A 13 9.00 -17.01 53.64
N SER A 14 8.29 -18.16 53.76
CA SER A 14 8.84 -19.48 53.49
C SER A 14 8.96 -19.81 51.97
N VAL A 15 8.35 -19.00 51.10
CA VAL A 15 8.26 -19.26 49.67
C VAL A 15 9.02 -18.20 48.85
N VAL A 16 9.01 -16.96 49.30
CA VAL A 16 9.66 -15.83 48.61
C VAL A 16 10.31 -14.89 49.61
N GLU A 17 11.46 -14.28 49.25
CA GLU A 17 12.17 -13.29 50.05
C GLU A 17 11.45 -11.94 50.07
N ASP A 18 10.79 -11.57 48.98
CA ASP A 18 10.01 -10.32 48.83
C ASP A 18 8.68 -10.59 48.15
N VAL A 19 7.59 -10.21 48.79
CA VAL A 19 6.21 -10.36 48.28
C VAL A 19 5.97 -9.56 46.99
N LYS A 20 6.79 -8.53 46.71
CA LYS A 20 6.76 -7.77 45.45
C LYS A 20 6.96 -8.66 44.20
N ILE A 21 7.60 -9.83 44.39
CA ILE A 21 7.74 -10.77 43.26
C ILE A 21 6.38 -11.25 42.76
N PHE A 22 5.39 -11.38 43.62
CA PHE A 22 4.03 -11.76 43.24
C PHE A 22 3.30 -10.61 42.50
N GLU A 23 3.58 -9.36 42.90
CA GLU A 23 3.05 -8.17 42.21
C GLU A 23 3.63 -8.07 40.81
N PHE A 24 4.93 -8.21 40.66
CA PHE A 24 5.62 -8.22 39.37
C PHE A 24 5.09 -9.34 38.45
N VAL A 25 4.94 -10.57 38.97
CA VAL A 25 4.40 -11.67 38.18
C VAL A 25 2.94 -11.42 37.80
N ALA A 26 2.13 -10.81 38.68
CA ALA A 26 0.76 -10.45 38.36
C ALA A 26 0.71 -9.37 37.25
N GLU A 27 1.58 -8.39 37.30
CA GLU A 27 1.70 -7.35 36.26
C GLU A 27 2.05 -7.95 34.89
N ILE A 28 2.99 -8.91 34.83
CA ILE A 28 3.33 -9.63 33.60
C ILE A 28 2.10 -10.34 33.02
N TYR A 29 1.29 -11.02 33.86
CA TYR A 29 0.10 -11.74 33.42
C TYR A 29 -1.02 -10.79 32.94
N ASP A 30 -1.21 -9.68 33.65
CA ASP A 30 -2.39 -8.83 33.44
C ASP A 30 -2.13 -7.72 32.40
N SER A 31 -0.87 -7.22 32.27
CA SER A 31 -0.57 -6.07 31.40
C SER A 31 0.16 -6.41 30.11
N LEU A 32 1.02 -7.42 30.09
CA LEU A 32 1.83 -7.71 28.91
C LEU A 32 1.20 -8.67 27.92
N HIS A 33 0.12 -9.35 28.29
CA HIS A 33 -0.58 -10.36 27.45
C HIS A 33 0.38 -11.36 26.77
N GLN A 34 1.57 -11.57 27.37
CA GLN A 34 2.59 -12.43 26.83
C GLN A 34 2.36 -13.88 27.27
N TRP A 35 2.87 -14.78 26.46
CA TRP A 35 2.81 -16.22 26.75
C TRP A 35 3.72 -16.51 27.94
N VAL A 36 3.11 -16.76 29.09
CA VAL A 36 3.81 -17.13 30.33
C VAL A 36 3.66 -18.62 30.54
N TYR A 37 4.79 -19.31 30.62
CA TYR A 37 4.81 -20.75 30.87
C TYR A 37 5.02 -20.99 32.36
N THR A 38 4.17 -21.84 32.95
CA THR A 38 4.37 -22.36 34.29
C THR A 38 5.21 -23.63 34.25
N PHE A 39 6.12 -23.82 35.19
CA PHE A 39 6.95 -24.98 35.30
C PHE A 39 7.07 -25.41 36.78
N GLU A 40 7.07 -26.71 37.00
CA GLU A 40 7.20 -27.32 38.33
C GLU A 40 8.59 -27.91 38.53
N SER A 41 9.31 -28.16 37.43
CA SER A 41 10.64 -28.76 37.45
C SER A 41 11.59 -28.18 36.42
N ALA A 42 12.90 -28.34 36.66
CA ALA A 42 13.94 -27.98 35.69
C ALA A 42 13.79 -28.73 34.36
N ARG A 43 13.16 -29.89 34.38
CA ARG A 43 12.87 -30.68 33.18
C ARG A 43 11.81 -30.01 32.32
N ASP A 44 10.79 -29.40 32.94
CA ASP A 44 9.73 -28.68 32.20
C ASP A 44 10.28 -27.45 31.50
N ILE A 45 11.18 -26.71 32.20
CA ILE A 45 11.92 -25.58 31.59
C ILE A 45 12.70 -26.09 30.38
N SER A 46 13.48 -27.17 30.54
CA SER A 46 14.30 -27.73 29.47
C SER A 46 13.45 -28.17 28.25
N MET A 47 12.30 -28.79 28.50
CA MET A 47 11.39 -29.21 27.43
C MET A 47 10.75 -28.00 26.71
N THR A 48 10.29 -27.01 27.46
CA THR A 48 9.70 -25.78 26.88
C THR A 48 10.72 -25.03 26.05
N MET A 49 11.95 -24.85 26.56
CA MET A 49 13.04 -24.23 25.82
C MET A 49 13.41 -25.01 24.55
N LYS A 50 13.49 -26.35 24.61
CA LYS A 50 13.75 -27.17 23.42
C LYS A 50 12.67 -26.99 22.35
N ASN A 51 11.40 -26.96 22.75
CA ASN A 51 10.30 -26.74 21.82
C ASN A 51 10.38 -25.34 21.18
N GLN A 52 10.60 -24.30 21.98
CA GLN A 52 10.74 -22.93 21.47
C GLN A 52 11.96 -22.76 20.57
N LEU A 53 13.12 -23.31 20.95
CA LEU A 53 14.31 -23.31 20.11
C LEU A 53 14.09 -24.09 18.81
N SER A 54 13.36 -25.21 18.84
CA SER A 54 13.03 -25.96 17.64
C SER A 54 12.17 -25.17 16.66
N ILE A 55 11.21 -24.37 17.15
CA ILE A 55 10.40 -23.45 16.35
C ILE A 55 11.29 -22.35 15.75
N LEU A 56 12.12 -21.69 16.58
CA LEU A 56 13.05 -20.68 16.13
C LEU A 56 14.06 -21.20 15.11
N PHE A 57 14.57 -22.41 15.29
CA PHE A 57 15.45 -23.07 14.31
C PHE A 57 14.71 -23.39 13.01
N SER A 58 13.48 -23.88 13.08
CA SER A 58 12.67 -24.13 11.88
C SER A 58 12.45 -22.85 11.09
N ASP A 59 12.09 -21.76 11.77
CA ASP A 59 11.90 -20.46 11.15
C ASP A 59 13.24 -19.90 10.61
N GLY A 60 14.32 -20.00 11.37
CA GLY A 60 15.66 -19.63 10.91
C GLY A 60 16.11 -20.39 9.66
N LEU A 61 15.75 -21.68 9.54
CA LEU A 61 16.03 -22.48 8.33
C LEU A 61 15.16 -22.04 7.14
N LYS A 62 13.90 -21.64 7.35
CA LYS A 62 13.07 -21.04 6.30
C LYS A 62 13.70 -19.72 5.81
N TYR A 63 14.07 -18.82 6.74
CA TYR A 63 14.77 -17.58 6.40
C TYR A 63 16.08 -17.82 5.64
N ARG A 64 16.86 -18.85 6.04
CA ARG A 64 18.10 -19.21 5.34
C ARG A 64 17.86 -19.75 3.94
N LYS A 65 16.77 -20.53 3.74
CA LYS A 65 16.38 -20.97 2.40
C LYS A 65 16.00 -19.80 1.51
N ILE A 66 15.27 -18.83 2.04
CA ILE A 66 14.88 -17.60 1.34
C ILE A 66 16.12 -16.72 1.09
N ALA A 67 17.02 -16.59 2.07
CA ALA A 67 18.25 -15.81 1.93
C ALA A 67 19.23 -16.39 0.87
N ASN A 68 19.21 -17.68 0.64
CA ASN A 68 20.01 -18.33 -0.41
C ASN A 68 19.36 -18.26 -1.80
N LYS A 69 18.11 -17.82 -1.91
CA LYS A 69 17.41 -17.50 -3.16
C LYS A 69 17.49 -15.98 -3.39
N GLN A 70 17.33 -15.53 -4.63
CA GLN A 70 17.25 -14.11 -5.01
C GLN A 70 16.22 -13.27 -4.19
N GLU A 71 15.40 -13.92 -3.39
CA GLU A 71 14.34 -13.32 -2.57
C GLU A 71 14.85 -12.52 -1.36
N TYR A 72 16.14 -12.62 -0.97
CA TYR A 72 16.70 -11.85 0.15
C TYR A 72 16.64 -10.34 -0.07
N SER A 73 16.82 -9.89 -1.30
CA SER A 73 16.71 -8.47 -1.67
C SER A 73 15.29 -7.92 -1.44
N ILE A 74 14.27 -8.78 -1.58
CA ILE A 74 12.85 -8.43 -1.36
C ILE A 74 12.58 -8.14 0.12
N LEU A 75 13.16 -8.93 1.03
CA LEU A 75 12.96 -8.73 2.47
C LEU A 75 13.58 -7.42 2.98
N ASN A 76 14.61 -6.91 2.30
CA ASN A 76 15.24 -5.62 2.59
C ASN A 76 14.59 -4.45 1.84
N ALA A 77 13.66 -4.72 0.93
CA ALA A 77 12.93 -3.66 0.23
C ALA A 77 12.01 -2.89 1.18
N ASP A 78 11.75 -1.62 0.84
CA ASP A 78 10.72 -0.81 1.49
C ASP A 78 9.35 -1.27 1.01
N ILE A 79 8.81 -2.25 1.72
CA ILE A 79 7.49 -2.86 1.52
C ILE A 79 6.87 -3.20 2.89
N PRO A 80 5.54 -3.32 3.00
CA PRO A 80 4.89 -3.57 4.28
C PRO A 80 5.26 -4.94 4.86
N LEU A 81 5.11 -5.05 6.18
CA LEU A 81 5.43 -6.28 6.90
C LEU A 81 4.59 -7.48 6.41
N GLU A 82 3.33 -7.23 6.09
CA GLU A 82 2.41 -8.23 5.55
C GLU A 82 2.93 -8.82 4.22
N ALA A 83 3.47 -7.99 3.33
CA ALA A 83 4.08 -8.45 2.09
C ALA A 83 5.34 -9.30 2.37
N LYS A 84 6.20 -8.89 3.33
CA LYS A 84 7.35 -9.69 3.74
C LYS A 84 6.92 -11.05 4.31
N ARG A 85 5.84 -11.06 5.09
CA ARG A 85 5.25 -12.29 5.62
C ARG A 85 4.78 -13.23 4.52
N MET A 86 4.17 -12.70 3.43
CA MET A 86 3.75 -13.52 2.28
C MET A 86 4.93 -14.25 1.64
N VAL A 87 6.07 -13.57 1.49
CA VAL A 87 7.30 -14.19 0.92
C VAL A 87 7.84 -15.31 1.79
N ILE A 88 7.73 -15.17 3.13
CA ILE A 88 8.27 -16.13 4.09
C ILE A 88 7.37 -17.35 4.24
N GLU A 89 6.08 -17.12 4.45
CA GLU A 89 5.10 -18.17 4.80
C GLU A 89 4.53 -18.85 3.57
N GLN A 90 4.46 -18.16 2.45
CA GLN A 90 3.92 -18.63 1.18
C GLN A 90 2.57 -19.34 1.32
N PRO A 91 1.55 -18.71 1.95
CA PRO A 91 0.22 -19.29 2.04
C PRO A 91 -0.42 -19.44 0.66
N TYR A 92 -1.60 -20.06 0.58
CA TYR A 92 -2.31 -20.16 -0.69
C TYR A 92 -2.53 -18.78 -1.33
N ALA A 93 -2.27 -18.65 -2.63
CA ALA A 93 -2.34 -17.42 -3.42
C ALA A 93 -1.43 -16.26 -2.89
N TRP A 94 -0.31 -16.59 -2.25
CA TRP A 94 0.57 -15.63 -1.60
C TRP A 94 1.12 -14.55 -2.56
N GLU A 95 1.37 -14.88 -3.81
CA GLU A 95 1.88 -13.94 -4.82
C GLU A 95 0.88 -12.83 -5.12
N TYR A 96 -0.41 -13.17 -5.24
CA TYR A 96 -1.48 -12.19 -5.38
C TYR A 96 -1.65 -11.34 -4.11
N LYS A 97 -1.52 -11.96 -2.92
CA LYS A 97 -1.55 -11.24 -1.64
C LYS A 97 -0.36 -10.29 -1.52
N PHE A 98 0.82 -10.73 -1.95
CA PHE A 98 2.02 -9.88 -2.03
C PHE A 98 1.77 -8.66 -2.90
N LEU A 99 1.26 -8.84 -4.14
CA LEU A 99 0.89 -7.75 -5.04
C LEU A 99 -0.10 -6.78 -4.36
N ALA A 100 -1.18 -7.31 -3.77
CA ALA A 100 -2.22 -6.49 -3.14
C ALA A 100 -1.67 -5.66 -1.96
N TYR A 101 -0.84 -6.25 -1.10
CA TYR A 101 -0.20 -5.54 0.01
C TYR A 101 0.76 -4.46 -0.46
N VAL A 102 1.60 -4.74 -1.48
CA VAL A 102 2.57 -3.78 -1.99
C VAL A 102 1.86 -2.62 -2.70
N LEU A 103 0.86 -2.89 -3.53
CA LEU A 103 0.06 -1.85 -4.19
C LEU A 103 -0.65 -0.97 -3.16
N LYS A 104 -1.37 -1.58 -2.22
CA LYS A 104 -2.08 -0.84 -1.17
C LYS A 104 -1.13 0.05 -0.37
N TYR A 105 0.04 -0.46 0.02
CA TYR A 105 1.05 0.28 0.76
C TYR A 105 1.57 1.51 0.01
N GLU A 106 1.89 1.37 -1.28
CA GLU A 106 2.37 2.50 -2.08
C GLU A 106 1.25 3.54 -2.29
N PHE A 107 0.01 3.09 -2.48
CA PHE A 107 -1.14 3.98 -2.64
C PHE A 107 -1.58 4.64 -1.33
N ASP A 108 -1.38 4.03 -0.18
CA ASP A 108 -1.67 4.67 1.11
C ASP A 108 -0.73 5.85 1.40
N LYS A 109 0.50 5.83 0.85
CA LYS A 109 1.43 6.97 0.91
C LYS A 109 0.90 8.21 0.19
N LEU A 110 0.01 8.04 -0.80
CA LEU A 110 -0.55 9.11 -1.62
C LEU A 110 -1.75 9.82 -0.96
N GLN A 111 -2.02 9.57 0.32
CA GLN A 111 -3.19 10.18 1.00
C GLN A 111 -3.14 11.71 1.01
N LYS A 112 -1.93 12.30 1.17
CA LYS A 112 -1.75 13.76 1.06
C LYS A 112 -2.13 14.25 -0.34
N ASN A 113 -1.60 13.62 -1.39
CA ASN A 113 -1.87 13.99 -2.78
C ASN A 113 -3.36 13.91 -3.12
N ARG A 114 -4.09 12.90 -2.59
CA ARG A 114 -5.55 12.79 -2.76
C ARG A 114 -6.30 13.94 -2.08
N TRP A 115 -5.87 14.34 -0.89
CA TRP A 115 -6.48 15.49 -0.22
C TRP A 115 -6.17 16.79 -0.94
N ASP A 116 -4.92 17.01 -1.34
CA ASP A 116 -4.52 18.19 -2.10
C ASP A 116 -5.34 18.30 -3.39
N PHE A 117 -5.49 17.18 -4.13
CA PHE A 117 -6.33 17.13 -5.31
C PHE A 117 -7.80 17.39 -4.97
N ARG A 118 -8.36 16.72 -3.96
CA ARG A 118 -9.78 16.85 -3.59
C ARG A 118 -10.19 18.28 -3.22
N TYR A 119 -9.30 18.99 -2.54
CA TYR A 119 -9.55 20.34 -2.03
C TYR A 119 -8.89 21.42 -2.86
N GLY A 120 -8.22 21.08 -3.96
CA GLY A 120 -7.49 22.04 -4.79
C GLY A 120 -6.37 22.76 -4.03
N ILE A 121 -5.71 22.07 -3.09
CA ILE A 121 -4.65 22.65 -2.26
C ILE A 121 -3.35 22.61 -3.06
N PHE A 122 -2.85 23.79 -3.38
CA PHE A 122 -1.54 23.97 -3.98
C PHE A 122 -0.68 24.81 -3.03
N ASP A 123 0.47 24.29 -2.62
CA ASP A 123 1.37 24.93 -1.65
C ASP A 123 2.48 25.78 -2.29
N GLY A 124 2.45 25.92 -3.62
CA GLY A 124 3.40 26.73 -4.39
C GLY A 124 2.97 28.19 -4.53
N CYS A 125 3.88 29.01 -5.10
CA CYS A 125 3.56 30.38 -5.49
C CYS A 125 2.67 30.38 -6.74
N GLY A 126 1.61 31.21 -6.73
CA GLY A 126 0.79 31.43 -7.92
C GLY A 126 1.62 31.95 -9.10
N ILE A 127 1.36 31.41 -10.28
CA ILE A 127 2.07 31.73 -11.51
C ILE A 127 1.18 32.62 -12.36
N ALA A 128 1.56 33.91 -12.55
CA ALA A 128 0.90 34.78 -13.52
C ALA A 128 1.31 34.35 -14.93
N ARG A 129 0.32 34.11 -15.80
CA ARG A 129 0.54 33.70 -17.19
C ARG A 129 -0.17 34.64 -18.16
N ASP A 130 0.48 34.90 -19.28
CA ASP A 130 -0.15 35.53 -20.43
C ASP A 130 -1.04 34.51 -21.16
N LYS A 131 -2.23 34.95 -21.57
CA LYS A 131 -3.24 34.10 -22.20
C LYS A 131 -2.73 33.43 -23.48
N LYS A 132 -2.04 34.16 -24.32
CA LYS A 132 -1.52 33.66 -25.59
C LYS A 132 -0.39 32.66 -25.40
N GLU A 133 0.51 32.90 -24.46
CA GLU A 133 1.57 31.96 -24.10
C GLU A 133 0.98 30.66 -23.53
N PHE A 134 0.01 30.78 -22.62
CA PHE A 134 -0.66 29.63 -22.01
C PHE A 134 -1.34 28.73 -23.05
N ILE A 135 -2.12 29.31 -24.00
CA ILE A 135 -2.78 28.51 -25.05
C ILE A 135 -1.77 27.79 -25.95
N ASN A 136 -0.62 28.41 -26.24
CA ASN A 136 0.44 27.75 -27.02
C ASN A 136 1.06 26.57 -26.29
N GLU A 137 1.22 26.64 -24.98
CA GLU A 137 1.79 25.57 -24.14
C GLU A 137 0.78 24.45 -23.86
N LEU A 138 -0.53 24.72 -23.97
CA LEU A 138 -1.59 23.83 -23.53
C LEU A 138 -1.62 22.51 -24.31
N SER A 139 -1.32 22.53 -25.62
CA SER A 139 -1.22 21.31 -26.43
C SER A 139 -0.19 20.32 -25.89
N ASP A 140 0.97 20.85 -25.44
CA ASP A 140 2.02 20.02 -24.85
C ASP A 140 1.57 19.47 -23.49
N LYS A 141 0.86 20.28 -22.68
CA LYS A 141 0.32 19.87 -21.39
C LYS A 141 -0.75 18.77 -21.52
N ILE A 142 -1.65 18.88 -22.49
CA ILE A 142 -2.64 17.82 -22.78
C ILE A 142 -1.93 16.55 -23.25
N SER A 143 -0.97 16.66 -24.16
CA SER A 143 -0.18 15.49 -24.60
C SER A 143 0.61 14.84 -23.46
N GLU A 144 1.05 15.62 -22.46
CA GLU A 144 1.71 15.07 -21.25
C GLU A 144 0.74 14.21 -20.43
N ILE A 145 -0.47 14.69 -20.15
CA ILE A 145 -1.44 13.94 -19.33
C ILE A 145 -1.93 12.67 -20.06
N GLU A 146 -2.18 12.72 -21.36
CA GLU A 146 -2.53 11.55 -22.14
C GLU A 146 -1.47 10.46 -22.04
N LYS A 147 -0.20 10.81 -22.21
CA LYS A 147 0.93 9.87 -22.04
C LYS A 147 1.01 9.29 -20.63
N LEU A 148 0.75 10.10 -19.59
CA LEU A 148 0.76 9.61 -18.20
C LEU A 148 -0.35 8.58 -17.98
N VAL A 149 -1.56 8.83 -18.48
CA VAL A 149 -2.70 7.90 -18.36
C VAL A 149 -2.47 6.64 -19.18
N ASP A 150 -1.90 6.74 -20.37
CA ASP A 150 -1.53 5.57 -21.17
C ASP A 150 -0.51 4.69 -20.43
N ILE A 151 0.50 5.29 -19.81
CA ILE A 151 1.51 4.55 -19.03
C ILE A 151 0.86 3.85 -17.82
N LEU A 152 -0.09 4.49 -17.13
CA LEU A 152 -0.87 3.86 -16.06
C LEU A 152 -1.60 2.60 -16.59
N GLY A 153 -2.26 2.72 -17.72
CA GLY A 153 -2.94 1.61 -18.39
C GLY A 153 -1.99 0.47 -18.74
N ILE A 154 -0.80 0.77 -19.28
CA ILE A 154 0.23 -0.22 -19.61
C ILE A 154 0.73 -0.94 -18.35
N ILE A 155 1.02 -0.20 -17.27
CA ILE A 155 1.52 -0.81 -16.03
C ILE A 155 0.48 -1.78 -15.47
N ILE A 156 -0.78 -1.38 -15.37
CA ILE A 156 -1.84 -2.21 -14.80
C ILE A 156 -2.14 -3.41 -15.70
N ASN A 157 -2.35 -3.17 -16.99
CA ASN A 157 -2.90 -4.18 -17.89
C ASN A 157 -1.84 -5.07 -18.57
N SER A 158 -0.56 -4.73 -18.44
CA SER A 158 0.53 -5.52 -19.06
C SER A 158 1.61 -5.86 -18.02
N VAL A 159 2.28 -4.87 -17.43
CA VAL A 159 3.47 -5.11 -16.60
C VAL A 159 3.16 -5.90 -15.33
N ILE A 160 2.06 -5.57 -14.63
CA ILE A 160 1.61 -6.32 -13.45
C ILE A 160 1.22 -7.76 -13.81
N GLN A 161 0.54 -7.95 -14.94
CA GLN A 161 0.15 -9.30 -15.38
C GLN A 161 1.37 -10.14 -15.74
N GLU A 162 2.35 -9.57 -16.45
CA GLU A 162 3.61 -10.24 -16.75
C GLU A 162 4.38 -10.59 -15.48
N ALA A 163 4.44 -9.68 -14.50
CA ALA A 163 5.12 -9.88 -13.22
C ALA A 163 4.49 -11.01 -12.39
N ILE A 164 3.16 -11.15 -12.41
CA ILE A 164 2.45 -12.27 -11.77
C ILE A 164 2.71 -13.58 -12.52
N GLY A 165 2.77 -13.52 -13.85
CA GLY A 165 3.00 -14.68 -14.70
C GLY A 165 1.76 -15.58 -14.86
N GLU A 166 1.95 -16.68 -15.59
CA GLU A 166 0.92 -17.70 -15.79
C GLU A 166 0.74 -18.57 -14.53
N PRO A 167 -0.45 -19.13 -14.30
CA PRO A 167 -0.70 -20.05 -13.19
C PRO A 167 0.33 -21.20 -13.17
N GLY A 168 1.02 -21.36 -12.04
CA GLY A 168 2.05 -22.37 -11.83
C GLY A 168 3.48 -21.95 -12.19
N THR A 169 3.67 -20.73 -12.67
CA THR A 169 5.00 -20.10 -12.81
C THR A 169 5.28 -19.19 -11.62
N PRO A 170 6.53 -19.13 -11.11
CA PRO A 170 6.89 -18.18 -10.06
C PRO A 170 6.75 -16.75 -10.54
N SER A 171 6.14 -15.89 -9.72
CA SER A 171 6.02 -14.45 -10.00
C SER A 171 7.36 -13.72 -9.85
N ASP A 172 7.58 -12.67 -10.63
CA ASP A 172 8.71 -11.75 -10.46
C ASP A 172 8.35 -10.69 -9.39
N LEU A 173 8.77 -10.95 -8.14
CA LEU A 173 8.48 -10.08 -7.01
C LEU A 173 9.13 -8.70 -7.12
N GLN A 174 10.32 -8.61 -7.77
CA GLN A 174 10.98 -7.31 -7.98
C GLN A 174 10.20 -6.48 -8.99
N MET A 175 9.71 -7.11 -10.05
CA MET A 175 8.86 -6.45 -11.03
C MET A 175 7.53 -6.00 -10.42
N ILE A 176 6.94 -6.79 -9.51
CA ILE A 176 5.72 -6.40 -8.76
C ILE A 176 6.00 -5.13 -7.94
N ILE A 177 7.10 -5.09 -7.17
CA ILE A 177 7.47 -3.91 -6.36
C ILE A 177 7.72 -2.70 -7.27
N TYR A 178 8.46 -2.89 -8.36
CA TYR A 178 8.72 -1.83 -9.34
C TYR A 178 7.42 -1.28 -9.90
N SER A 179 6.52 -2.14 -10.33
CA SER A 179 5.24 -1.77 -10.94
C SER A 179 4.35 -0.98 -9.98
N ALA A 180 4.27 -1.43 -8.72
CA ALA A 180 3.49 -0.75 -7.69
C ALA A 180 4.04 0.66 -7.40
N LYS A 181 5.35 0.80 -7.21
CA LYS A 181 6.01 2.09 -7.00
C LYS A 181 5.88 3.01 -8.20
N ARG A 182 6.01 2.45 -9.40
CA ARG A 182 5.89 3.21 -10.64
C ARG A 182 4.47 3.72 -10.85
N LEU A 183 3.48 2.86 -10.58
CA LEU A 183 2.06 3.24 -10.67
C LEU A 183 1.75 4.39 -9.70
N ALA A 184 2.18 4.29 -8.44
CA ALA A 184 2.02 5.33 -7.45
C ALA A 184 2.71 6.64 -7.86
N SER A 185 3.94 6.57 -8.36
CA SER A 185 4.69 7.76 -8.82
C SER A 185 4.02 8.46 -10.02
N ILE A 186 3.39 7.70 -10.93
CA ILE A 186 2.68 8.31 -12.06
C ILE A 186 1.35 8.91 -11.61
N TYR A 187 0.64 8.23 -10.70
CA TYR A 187 -0.56 8.78 -10.06
C TYR A 187 -0.26 10.14 -9.41
N GLU A 188 0.81 10.23 -8.63
CA GLU A 188 1.27 11.48 -8.03
C GLU A 188 1.53 12.57 -9.08
N ARG A 189 2.23 12.26 -10.17
CA ARG A 189 2.47 13.20 -11.27
C ARG A 189 1.17 13.67 -11.95
N VAL A 190 0.17 12.80 -12.08
CA VAL A 190 -1.15 13.19 -12.60
C VAL A 190 -1.83 14.17 -11.68
N VAL A 191 -1.75 13.96 -10.36
CA VAL A 191 -2.26 14.90 -9.37
C VAL A 191 -1.51 16.24 -9.43
N GLU A 192 -0.19 16.23 -9.50
CA GLU A 192 0.63 17.43 -9.64
C GLU A 192 0.30 18.20 -10.91
N TRP A 193 0.10 17.50 -12.03
CA TRP A 193 -0.34 18.09 -13.28
C TRP A 193 -1.68 18.83 -13.13
N SER A 194 -2.65 18.23 -12.45
CA SER A 194 -3.94 18.90 -12.18
C SER A 194 -3.78 20.12 -11.30
N LEU A 195 -3.04 19.99 -10.19
CA LEU A 195 -2.81 21.09 -9.24
C LEU A 195 -2.03 22.26 -9.85
N TYR A 196 -1.23 22.01 -10.89
CA TYR A 196 -0.56 23.07 -11.64
C TYR A 196 -1.57 24.10 -12.15
N PHE A 197 -2.76 23.71 -12.62
CA PHE A 197 -3.78 24.65 -13.10
C PHE A 197 -4.41 25.48 -11.99
N LYS A 198 -4.42 24.98 -10.74
CA LYS A 198 -4.83 25.78 -9.57
C LYS A 198 -3.78 26.81 -9.16
N SER A 199 -2.54 26.67 -9.61
CA SER A 199 -1.47 27.65 -9.36
C SER A 199 -1.44 28.80 -10.35
N ILE A 200 -2.16 28.69 -11.47
CA ILE A 200 -2.15 29.69 -12.54
C ILE A 200 -3.13 30.82 -12.23
N HIS A 201 -2.66 32.05 -12.35
CA HIS A 201 -3.47 33.24 -12.28
C HIS A 201 -3.52 33.92 -13.65
N MET A 202 -4.72 34.02 -14.21
CA MET A 202 -5.01 34.61 -15.51
C MET A 202 -6.23 35.55 -15.41
N ASP A 203 -6.67 36.06 -16.54
CA ASP A 203 -7.92 36.80 -16.68
C ASP A 203 -9.13 35.93 -16.32
N GLU A 204 -10.15 36.49 -15.69
CA GLU A 204 -11.37 35.78 -15.24
C GLU A 204 -12.06 34.97 -16.37
N SER A 205 -11.87 35.40 -17.64
CA SER A 205 -12.41 34.61 -18.79
C SER A 205 -11.74 33.25 -18.99
N CYS A 206 -10.65 32.95 -18.29
CA CYS A 206 -9.94 31.69 -18.35
C CYS A 206 -10.25 30.76 -17.16
N ASP A 207 -10.98 31.23 -16.13
CA ASP A 207 -11.21 30.48 -14.90
C ASP A 207 -11.89 29.12 -15.18
N ARG A 208 -12.90 29.10 -16.07
CA ARG A 208 -13.58 27.87 -16.46
C ARG A 208 -12.64 26.90 -17.17
N LEU A 209 -11.77 27.37 -18.05
CA LEU A 209 -10.78 26.54 -18.73
C LEU A 209 -9.80 25.92 -17.73
N LEU A 210 -9.32 26.69 -16.76
CA LEU A 210 -8.42 26.19 -15.71
C LEU A 210 -9.09 25.15 -14.83
N ASP A 211 -10.39 25.33 -14.50
CA ASP A 211 -11.16 24.36 -13.73
C ASP A 211 -11.39 23.06 -14.51
N LEU A 212 -11.70 23.12 -15.80
CA LEU A 212 -11.85 21.94 -16.65
C LEU A 212 -10.55 21.15 -16.77
N LEU A 213 -9.42 21.85 -16.91
CA LEU A 213 -8.11 21.21 -16.97
C LEU A 213 -7.75 20.56 -15.62
N TYR A 214 -8.03 21.22 -14.51
CA TYR A 214 -7.84 20.64 -13.19
C TYR A 214 -8.65 19.36 -12.97
N GLU A 215 -9.91 19.31 -13.42
CA GLU A 215 -10.78 18.15 -13.24
C GLU A 215 -10.57 17.04 -14.29
N LEU A 216 -9.81 17.33 -15.34
CA LEU A 216 -9.67 16.42 -16.50
C LEU A 216 -9.29 14.98 -16.12
N PRO A 217 -8.28 14.70 -15.26
CA PRO A 217 -7.91 13.33 -14.91
C PRO A 217 -8.72 12.72 -13.76
N LYS A 218 -9.72 13.40 -13.22
CA LYS A 218 -10.48 12.99 -12.03
C LYS A 218 -11.08 11.58 -12.15
N THR A 219 -11.68 11.29 -13.31
CA THR A 219 -12.28 9.98 -13.57
C THR A 219 -11.21 8.88 -13.59
N ALA A 220 -10.10 9.09 -14.29
CA ALA A 220 -9.01 8.12 -14.37
C ALA A 220 -8.38 7.85 -13.01
N LEU A 221 -8.13 8.91 -12.21
CA LEU A 221 -7.61 8.77 -10.85
C LEU A 221 -8.57 7.97 -9.96
N GLY A 222 -9.88 8.23 -10.03
CA GLY A 222 -10.90 7.48 -9.32
C GLY A 222 -10.92 6.01 -9.70
N GLN A 223 -10.87 5.69 -10.99
CA GLN A 223 -10.84 4.32 -11.50
C GLN A 223 -9.60 3.54 -11.04
N ILE A 224 -8.45 4.20 -10.91
CA ILE A 224 -7.24 3.59 -10.38
C ILE A 224 -7.37 3.33 -8.88
N ASP A 225 -7.90 4.27 -8.12
CA ASP A 225 -8.15 4.10 -6.68
C ASP A 225 -9.13 2.95 -6.42
N ASP A 226 -10.20 2.86 -7.20
CA ASP A 226 -11.18 1.77 -7.13
C ASP A 226 -10.53 0.43 -7.47
N PHE A 227 -9.75 0.37 -8.55
CA PHE A 227 -9.01 -0.84 -8.93
C PHE A 227 -8.10 -1.34 -7.80
N VAL A 228 -7.31 -0.48 -7.19
CA VAL A 228 -6.38 -0.87 -6.09
C VAL A 228 -7.16 -1.37 -4.88
N ASN A 229 -8.25 -0.69 -4.49
CA ASN A 229 -9.07 -1.07 -3.34
C ASN A 229 -9.86 -2.36 -3.59
N GLU A 230 -10.42 -2.54 -4.77
CA GLU A 230 -11.14 -3.77 -5.16
C GLU A 230 -10.19 -4.97 -5.21
N LEU A 231 -9.03 -4.82 -5.86
CA LEU A 231 -8.01 -5.86 -5.91
C LEU A 231 -7.58 -6.28 -4.50
N TYR A 232 -7.27 -5.30 -3.64
CA TYR A 232 -6.91 -5.57 -2.25
C TYR A 232 -8.01 -6.37 -1.54
N THR A 233 -9.26 -5.91 -1.62
CA THR A 233 -10.39 -6.55 -0.95
C THR A 233 -10.63 -7.97 -1.45
N GLN A 234 -10.60 -8.18 -2.76
CA GLN A 234 -10.79 -9.49 -3.38
C GLN A 234 -9.69 -10.47 -2.93
N VAL A 235 -8.44 -10.04 -2.98
CA VAL A 235 -7.29 -10.92 -2.73
C VAL A 235 -7.15 -11.26 -1.24
N ILE A 236 -7.37 -10.30 -0.34
CA ILE A 236 -7.26 -10.55 1.11
C ILE A 236 -8.37 -11.47 1.61
N SER A 237 -9.52 -11.51 0.93
CA SER A 237 -10.61 -12.45 1.25
C SER A 237 -10.28 -13.92 0.93
N ILE A 238 -9.20 -14.20 0.19
CA ILE A 238 -8.79 -15.56 -0.16
C ILE A 238 -8.26 -16.28 1.10
N PRO A 239 -8.77 -17.48 1.45
CA PRO A 239 -8.28 -18.26 2.58
C PRO A 239 -6.77 -18.53 2.50
N GLU A 240 -6.12 -18.70 3.64
CA GLU A 240 -4.69 -19.03 3.69
C GLU A 240 -4.38 -20.46 3.24
N LYS A 241 -5.38 -21.35 3.27
CA LYS A 241 -5.28 -22.74 2.80
C LYS A 241 -6.13 -22.91 1.56
N ASP A 242 -5.61 -23.71 0.63
CA ASP A 242 -6.39 -24.12 -0.54
C ASP A 242 -7.64 -24.92 -0.10
N ASP A 243 -8.80 -24.37 -0.40
CA ASP A 243 -10.10 -25.01 -0.15
C ASP A 243 -10.69 -25.69 -1.41
N GLY A 244 -9.90 -25.75 -2.50
CA GLY A 244 -10.30 -26.30 -3.80
C GLY A 244 -11.26 -25.41 -4.58
N GLY A 245 -11.58 -24.22 -4.08
CA GLY A 245 -12.46 -23.25 -4.72
C GLY A 245 -11.79 -22.53 -5.88
N LYS A 246 -12.47 -22.46 -7.05
CA LYS A 246 -12.03 -21.60 -8.15
C LYS A 246 -12.40 -20.15 -7.85
N ARG A 247 -11.42 -19.24 -7.92
CA ARG A 247 -11.61 -17.81 -7.74
C ARG A 247 -11.13 -17.04 -8.98
N LYS A 248 -11.86 -16.01 -9.33
CA LYS A 248 -11.48 -15.09 -10.40
C LYS A 248 -11.00 -13.78 -9.75
N ILE A 249 -9.76 -13.41 -10.00
CA ILE A 249 -9.19 -12.11 -9.61
C ILE A 249 -9.17 -11.25 -10.86
N ASN A 250 -9.76 -10.06 -10.79
CA ASN A 250 -9.73 -9.11 -11.90
C ASN A 250 -8.48 -8.23 -11.78
N LEU A 251 -7.56 -8.38 -12.73
CA LEU A 251 -6.33 -7.57 -12.83
C LEU A 251 -6.41 -6.54 -13.97
N ILE A 252 -7.59 -6.28 -14.51
CA ILE A 252 -7.78 -5.34 -15.61
C ILE A 252 -8.44 -4.09 -15.06
N CYS A 253 -7.82 -2.94 -15.29
CA CYS A 253 -8.43 -1.63 -15.08
C CYS A 253 -8.76 -1.01 -16.43
N LYS A 254 -10.02 -0.61 -16.62
CA LYS A 254 -10.43 0.20 -17.76
C LYS A 254 -10.34 1.66 -17.34
N LEU A 255 -9.49 2.40 -18.04
CA LEU A 255 -9.42 3.83 -17.87
C LEU A 255 -10.26 4.45 -18.99
N ASP A 256 -11.30 5.19 -18.61
CA ASP A 256 -12.09 5.97 -19.56
C ASP A 256 -11.23 7.16 -20.02
N GLY A 257 -11.32 7.45 -21.31
CA GLY A 257 -10.68 8.64 -21.90
C GLY A 257 -11.25 9.93 -21.32
N PHE A 258 -10.54 11.00 -21.53
CA PHE A 258 -10.98 12.33 -21.11
C PHE A 258 -12.22 12.77 -21.91
N ASN A 259 -13.17 13.43 -21.22
CA ASN A 259 -14.24 14.12 -21.92
C ASN A 259 -13.69 15.41 -22.55
N ALA A 260 -13.34 15.32 -23.84
CA ALA A 260 -12.69 16.40 -24.55
C ALA A 260 -13.67 17.44 -25.13
N ASP A 261 -14.99 17.15 -25.19
CA ASP A 261 -15.97 17.99 -25.89
C ASP A 261 -16.09 19.36 -25.20
N GLU A 262 -16.37 19.37 -23.89
CA GLU A 262 -16.50 20.60 -23.12
C GLU A 262 -15.19 21.42 -23.05
N LEU A 263 -14.05 20.71 -22.90
CA LEU A 263 -12.74 21.34 -22.94
C LEU A 263 -12.44 21.97 -24.28
N GLY A 264 -12.81 21.30 -25.40
CA GLY A 264 -12.64 21.83 -26.75
C GLY A 264 -13.49 23.07 -27.03
N GLU A 265 -14.73 23.11 -26.55
CA GLU A 265 -15.60 24.29 -26.66
C GLU A 265 -15.02 25.47 -25.90
N GLU A 266 -14.56 25.26 -24.66
CA GLU A 266 -13.99 26.33 -23.83
C GLU A 266 -12.65 26.83 -24.38
N LEU A 267 -11.82 25.94 -24.93
CA LEU A 267 -10.59 26.31 -25.63
C LEU A 267 -10.84 27.25 -26.81
N ASN A 268 -11.85 26.90 -27.64
CA ASN A 268 -12.22 27.72 -28.79
C ASN A 268 -12.75 29.09 -28.36
N TYR A 269 -13.53 29.14 -27.27
CA TYR A 269 -14.02 30.37 -26.69
C TYR A 269 -12.84 31.27 -26.24
N VAL A 270 -11.94 30.76 -25.40
CA VAL A 270 -10.78 31.51 -24.90
C VAL A 270 -9.87 31.97 -26.05
N ALA A 271 -9.61 31.08 -27.02
CA ALA A 271 -8.81 31.45 -28.20
C ALA A 271 -9.43 32.59 -29.02
N SER A 272 -10.77 32.67 -29.09
CA SER A 272 -11.48 33.76 -29.81
C SER A 272 -11.38 35.11 -29.13
N THR A 273 -10.96 35.13 -27.84
CA THR A 273 -10.82 36.36 -27.04
C THR A 273 -9.39 36.91 -27.00
N ILE A 274 -8.45 36.27 -27.70
CA ILE A 274 -7.06 36.70 -27.88
C ILE A 274 -6.97 37.60 -29.12
#